data_6d12c686c16fd484c7e5463a6119b857
#
_entry.id   6d12c686c16fd484c7e5463a6119b857
#
_cell.length_a   1.000
_cell.length_b   1.000
_cell.length_c   1.000
_cell.angle_alpha   90.00
_cell.angle_beta   90.00
_cell.angle_gamma   90.00
#
_symmetry.space_group_name_H-M   'P 1'
#
loop_
_entity.id
_entity.type
_entity.pdbx_description
1 polymer ?
#
loop_
_entity_poly.entity_id
_entity_poly.type
_entity_poly.pdbx_seq_one_letter_code
_entity_poly.pdbx_strand_id
1 'polypeptide(L)'
;MTHIEFIFNVVDKTKLAIGLTGQLIRRNRSALIYFKDQSAIDDFSIALLEKELFMPHLIEENAFLNKISLTQSKADLMDDTLINFTSKEIQGFSRYLKMYELVGHDDEDKNSARERYRFYKDCGYQVDSMDASNLVFN
;
A
#
# COMPACT_ATOMS: atom_id res chain seq x y z
N MET A 1 0.17 -5.91 17.44
CA MET A 1 1.37 -5.99 16.58
C MET A 1 0.97 -5.94 15.12
N THR A 2 1.74 -5.25 14.30
CA THR A 2 1.43 -5.10 12.88
C THR A 2 1.56 -6.44 12.14
N HIS A 3 0.57 -6.79 11.35
CA HIS A 3 0.65 -7.91 10.42
C HIS A 3 1.17 -7.40 9.09
N ILE A 4 2.25 -7.96 8.59
CA ILE A 4 2.92 -7.50 7.37
C ILE A 4 2.70 -8.53 6.27
N GLU A 5 2.22 -8.07 5.11
CA GLU A 5 2.01 -8.94 3.96
C GLU A 5 2.74 -8.38 2.74
N PHE A 6 3.63 -9.19 2.18
CA PHE A 6 4.32 -8.87 0.94
C PHE A 6 3.50 -9.38 -0.23
N ILE A 7 3.21 -8.50 -1.18
CA ILE A 7 2.59 -8.89 -2.44
C ILE A 7 3.67 -8.76 -3.51
N PHE A 8 4.10 -9.89 -4.04
CA PHE A 8 5.20 -9.95 -4.99
C PHE A 8 4.73 -10.23 -6.41
N ASN A 9 5.62 -10.09 -7.39
CA ASN A 9 5.33 -10.20 -8.83
C ASN A 9 4.29 -9.19 -9.30
N VAL A 10 4.36 -7.97 -8.76
CA VAL A 10 3.43 -6.90 -9.12
C VAL A 10 3.86 -6.30 -10.46
N VAL A 11 3.02 -6.43 -11.48
CA VAL A 11 3.28 -5.87 -12.81
C VAL A 11 3.06 -4.36 -12.81
N ASP A 12 1.98 -3.91 -12.15
CA ASP A 12 1.61 -2.50 -12.08
C ASP A 12 1.22 -2.17 -10.65
N LYS A 13 2.13 -1.54 -9.93
CA LYS A 13 1.92 -1.17 -8.53
C LYS A 13 0.74 -0.20 -8.36
N THR A 14 0.59 0.73 -9.29
CA THR A 14 -0.50 1.71 -9.25
C THR A 14 -1.84 1.02 -9.32
N LYS A 15 -2.00 0.14 -10.30
CA LYS A 15 -3.25 -0.61 -10.46
C LYS A 15 -3.56 -1.47 -9.25
N LEU A 16 -2.55 -2.15 -8.72
CA LEU A 16 -2.72 -2.98 -7.53
C LEU A 16 -3.11 -2.15 -6.31
N ALA A 17 -2.44 -1.02 -6.10
CA ALA A 17 -2.73 -0.15 -4.97
C ALA A 17 -4.15 0.44 -5.06
N ILE A 18 -4.61 0.79 -6.26
CA ILE A 18 -5.99 1.26 -6.46
C ILE A 18 -6.98 0.16 -6.11
N GLY A 19 -6.72 -1.07 -6.54
CA GLY A 19 -7.58 -2.21 -6.22
C GLY A 19 -7.65 -2.49 -4.71
N LEU A 20 -6.50 -2.49 -4.03
CA LEU A 20 -6.42 -2.66 -2.59
C LEU A 20 -7.17 -1.55 -1.85
N THR A 21 -6.95 -0.32 -2.27
CA THR A 21 -7.59 0.85 -1.68
C THR A 21 -9.11 0.76 -1.80
N GLY A 22 -9.60 0.41 -2.98
CA GLY A 22 -11.03 0.22 -3.20
C GLY A 22 -11.62 -0.86 -2.30
N GLN A 23 -10.91 -1.97 -2.13
CA GLN A 23 -11.35 -3.06 -1.26
C GLN A 23 -11.39 -2.62 0.21
N LEU A 24 -10.39 -1.87 0.67
CA LEU A 24 -10.33 -1.37 2.04
C LEU A 24 -11.48 -0.40 2.33
N ILE A 25 -11.76 0.50 1.39
CA ILE A 25 -12.88 1.44 1.53
C ILE A 25 -14.21 0.70 1.64
N ARG A 26 -14.42 -0.30 0.79
CA ARG A 26 -15.64 -1.11 0.83
C ARG A 26 -15.81 -1.84 2.15
N ARG A 27 -14.70 -2.17 2.82
CA ARG A 27 -14.69 -2.81 4.13
C ARG A 27 -14.69 -1.81 5.29
N ASN A 28 -14.88 -0.53 4.98
CA ASN A 28 -14.89 0.56 5.95
C ASN A 28 -13.56 0.68 6.72
N ARG A 29 -12.45 0.42 6.03
CA ARG A 29 -11.09 0.56 6.57
C ARG A 29 -10.43 1.81 6.03
N SER A 30 -9.55 2.40 6.82
CA SER A 30 -8.73 3.52 6.38
C SER A 30 -7.38 3.01 5.88
N ALA A 31 -6.74 3.79 5.01
CA ALA A 31 -5.45 3.44 4.45
C ALA A 31 -4.58 4.68 4.28
N LEU A 32 -3.29 4.50 4.60
CA LEU A 32 -2.25 5.47 4.25
C LEU A 32 -1.37 4.82 3.19
N ILE A 33 -1.14 5.50 2.08
CA ILE A 33 -0.23 5.03 1.04
C ILE A 33 1.02 5.90 1.07
N TYR A 34 2.16 5.26 1.24
CA TYR A 34 3.45 5.94 1.37
C TYR A 34 4.21 5.88 0.05
N PHE A 35 4.61 7.05 -0.47
CA PHE A 35 5.34 7.21 -1.73
C PHE A 35 6.72 7.80 -1.48
N LYS A 36 7.62 7.59 -2.43
CA LYS A 36 9.00 8.08 -2.32
C LYS A 36 9.12 9.59 -2.52
N ASP A 37 8.24 10.21 -3.32
CA ASP A 37 8.30 11.63 -3.63
C ASP A 37 6.94 12.17 -4.11
N GLN A 38 6.86 13.49 -4.27
CA GLN A 38 5.64 14.16 -4.69
C GLN A 38 5.21 13.77 -6.11
N SER A 39 6.16 13.52 -7.00
CA SER A 39 5.87 13.09 -8.37
C SER A 39 5.08 11.79 -8.37
N ALA A 40 5.48 10.83 -7.54
CA ALA A 40 4.78 9.56 -7.41
C ALA A 40 3.35 9.74 -6.86
N ILE A 41 3.16 10.66 -5.91
CA ILE A 41 1.84 11.00 -5.38
C ILE A 41 0.96 11.58 -6.48
N ASP A 42 1.49 12.50 -7.26
CA ASP A 42 0.75 13.16 -8.35
C ASP A 42 0.32 12.13 -9.40
N ASP A 43 1.22 11.26 -9.80
CA ASP A 43 0.92 10.21 -10.77
C ASP A 43 -0.18 9.26 -10.26
N PHE A 44 -0.10 8.88 -9.00
CA PHE A 44 -1.10 8.04 -8.38
C PHE A 44 -2.46 8.74 -8.29
N SER A 45 -2.45 10.02 -7.93
CA SER A 45 -3.68 10.83 -7.83
C SER A 45 -4.40 10.93 -9.16
N ILE A 46 -3.64 11.11 -10.26
CA ILE A 46 -4.21 11.15 -11.61
C ILE A 46 -4.83 9.79 -11.96
N ALA A 47 -4.12 8.70 -11.71
CA ALA A 47 -4.62 7.36 -11.99
C ALA A 47 -5.89 7.06 -11.17
N LEU A 48 -5.94 7.51 -9.93
CA LEU A 48 -7.10 7.33 -9.06
C LEU A 48 -8.31 8.09 -9.58
N LEU A 49 -8.11 9.33 -10.06
CA LEU A 49 -9.18 10.13 -10.67
C LEU A 49 -9.73 9.48 -11.93
N GLU A 50 -8.85 8.91 -12.77
CA GLU A 50 -9.29 8.17 -13.95
C GLU A 50 -10.17 6.98 -13.57
N LYS A 51 -9.79 6.26 -12.53
CA LYS A 51 -10.57 5.15 -12.01
C LYS A 51 -11.93 5.63 -11.49
N GLU A 52 -11.97 6.78 -10.84
CA GLU A 52 -13.20 7.36 -10.32
C GLU A 52 -14.20 7.68 -11.42
N LEU A 53 -13.74 8.09 -12.61
CA LEU A 53 -14.63 8.33 -13.75
C LEU A 53 -15.41 7.10 -14.15
N PHE A 54 -14.85 5.90 -13.91
CA PHE A 54 -15.51 4.63 -14.23
C PHE A 54 -16.20 4.00 -13.03
N MET A 55 -15.80 4.38 -11.81
CA MET A 55 -16.34 3.83 -10.57
C MET A 55 -16.53 4.95 -9.56
N PRO A 56 -17.55 5.82 -9.76
CA PRO A 56 -17.72 7.04 -8.94
C PRO A 56 -17.84 6.80 -7.44
N HIS A 57 -18.23 5.60 -7.03
CA HIS A 57 -18.36 5.25 -5.62
C HIS A 57 -17.00 5.05 -4.92
N LEU A 58 -15.90 4.98 -5.66
CA LEU A 58 -14.57 4.77 -5.08
C LEU A 58 -14.06 6.01 -4.37
N ILE A 59 -14.34 7.19 -4.94
CA ILE A 59 -13.93 8.47 -4.36
C ILE A 59 -15.17 9.32 -4.14
N GLU A 60 -15.85 9.12 -3.05
CA GLU A 60 -16.79 10.13 -2.56
C GLU A 60 -15.94 11.14 -1.81
N GLU A 61 -16.19 12.41 -2.05
CA GLU A 61 -15.34 13.49 -1.58
C GLU A 61 -14.91 13.35 -0.13
N ASN A 62 -15.84 13.15 0.77
CA ASN A 62 -15.52 13.03 2.21
C ASN A 62 -14.96 11.65 2.57
N ALA A 63 -15.41 10.60 1.90
CA ALA A 63 -14.91 9.25 2.16
C ALA A 63 -13.45 9.14 1.78
N PHE A 64 -13.05 9.71 0.65
CA PHE A 64 -11.67 9.71 0.22
C PHE A 64 -10.78 10.45 1.21
N LEU A 65 -11.15 11.66 1.60
CA LEU A 65 -10.37 12.47 2.52
C LEU A 65 -10.22 11.84 3.90
N ASN A 66 -11.21 11.08 4.34
CA ASN A 66 -11.21 10.47 5.66
C ASN A 66 -10.62 9.07 5.70
N LYS A 67 -10.52 8.38 4.55
CA LYS A 67 -10.14 6.97 4.53
C LYS A 67 -8.84 6.69 3.79
N ILE A 68 -8.39 7.60 2.95
CA ILE A 68 -7.16 7.43 2.20
C ILE A 68 -6.31 8.68 2.36
N SER A 69 -5.04 8.46 2.72
CA SER A 69 -4.06 9.53 2.78
C SER A 69 -2.86 9.16 1.93
N LEU A 70 -2.33 10.12 1.19
CA LEU A 70 -1.15 9.94 0.34
C LEU A 70 -0.02 10.77 0.93
N THR A 71 1.14 10.16 1.15
CA THR A 71 2.26 10.87 1.76
C THR A 71 3.60 10.39 1.28
N GLN A 72 4.59 11.28 1.29
CA GLN A 72 5.99 10.97 1.08
C GLN A 72 6.81 11.18 2.34
N SER A 73 6.20 11.70 3.39
CA SER A 73 6.88 11.96 4.66
C SER A 73 6.67 10.78 5.62
N LYS A 74 7.32 10.86 6.78
CA LYS A 74 7.19 9.86 7.82
C LYS A 74 5.71 9.62 8.16
N ALA A 75 5.36 8.34 8.34
CA ALA A 75 4.00 7.94 8.65
C ALA A 75 3.69 8.25 10.12
N ASP A 76 3.16 9.43 10.39
CA ASP A 76 2.86 9.90 11.74
C ASP A 76 1.44 9.60 12.20
N LEU A 77 0.54 9.38 11.25
CA LEU A 77 -0.86 9.11 11.57
C LEU A 77 -1.04 7.64 11.86
N MET A 78 -1.75 7.34 12.91
CA MET A 78 -2.12 5.96 13.23
C MET A 78 -3.40 5.60 12.50
N ASP A 79 -3.35 4.54 11.72
CA ASP A 79 -4.46 4.09 10.90
C ASP A 79 -4.54 2.58 10.87
N ASP A 80 -5.57 2.06 10.22
CA ASP A 80 -5.74 0.62 10.10
C ASP A 80 -4.66 0.00 9.24
N THR A 81 -4.42 0.56 8.06
CA THR A 81 -3.60 -0.07 7.04
C THR A 81 -2.61 0.91 6.43
N LEU A 82 -1.39 0.44 6.28
CA LEU A 82 -0.32 1.16 5.59
C LEU A 82 0.02 0.39 4.32
N ILE A 83 0.12 1.09 3.19
CA ILE A 83 0.55 0.50 1.93
C ILE A 83 1.88 1.13 1.55
N ASN A 84 2.93 0.32 1.50
CA ASN A 84 4.26 0.78 1.12
C ASN A 84 4.44 0.65 -0.38
N PHE A 85 4.42 1.80 -1.05
CA PHE A 85 4.62 1.88 -2.50
C PHE A 85 6.10 2.03 -2.85
N THR A 86 6.97 2.20 -1.86
CA THR A 86 8.41 2.36 -2.05
C THR A 86 9.14 1.04 -1.91
N SER A 87 10.46 1.05 -2.15
CA SER A 87 11.31 -0.12 -1.91
C SER A 87 12.15 0.04 -0.65
N LYS A 88 11.67 0.84 0.31
CA LYS A 88 12.38 1.09 1.56
C LYS A 88 11.47 0.84 2.76
N GLU A 89 12.09 0.61 3.92
CA GLU A 89 11.38 0.51 5.17
C GLU A 89 10.77 1.86 5.56
N ILE A 90 9.55 1.83 6.08
CA ILE A 90 8.87 3.03 6.56
C ILE A 90 9.02 3.13 8.06
N GLN A 91 9.55 4.25 8.55
CA GLN A 91 9.62 4.50 9.98
C GLN A 91 8.21 4.69 10.55
N GLY A 92 7.96 4.06 11.69
CA GLY A 92 6.66 4.17 12.35
C GLY A 92 5.60 3.21 11.84
N PHE A 93 5.97 2.24 10.98
CA PHE A 93 5.01 1.27 10.46
C PHE A 93 4.32 0.46 11.57
N SER A 94 4.97 0.31 12.70
CA SER A 94 4.42 -0.49 13.79
C SER A 94 3.19 0.12 14.48
N ARG A 95 2.83 1.33 14.13
CA ARG A 95 1.61 1.99 14.60
C ARG A 95 0.36 1.50 13.88
N TYR A 96 0.53 0.76 12.79
CA TYR A 96 -0.57 0.28 11.95
C TYR A 96 -0.92 -1.16 12.30
N LEU A 97 -2.16 -1.54 12.07
CA LEU A 97 -2.61 -2.91 12.29
C LEU A 97 -2.12 -3.84 11.17
N LYS A 98 -2.07 -3.31 9.95
CA LYS A 98 -1.69 -4.06 8.76
C LYS A 98 -0.79 -3.21 7.87
N MET A 99 0.22 -3.84 7.28
CA MET A 99 1.05 -3.19 6.27
C MET A 99 1.17 -4.10 5.05
N TYR A 100 0.94 -3.53 3.87
CA TYR A 100 1.19 -4.20 2.60
C TYR A 100 2.48 -3.67 1.99
N GLU A 101 3.38 -4.58 1.64
CA GLU A 101 4.61 -4.28 0.91
C GLU A 101 4.43 -4.71 -0.54
N LEU A 102 4.45 -3.76 -1.46
CA LEU A 102 4.26 -4.05 -2.89
C LEU A 102 5.63 -4.24 -3.55
N VAL A 103 5.85 -5.40 -4.16
CA VAL A 103 7.13 -5.78 -4.75
C VAL A 103 6.98 -6.01 -6.24
N GLY A 104 7.71 -5.25 -7.04
CA GLY A 104 7.70 -5.37 -8.50
C GLY A 104 8.55 -6.53 -9.01
N HIS A 105 8.74 -6.56 -10.33
CA HIS A 105 9.48 -7.63 -10.99
C HIS A 105 11.00 -7.40 -11.06
N ASP A 106 11.46 -6.17 -10.90
CA ASP A 106 12.87 -5.87 -11.03
C ASP A 106 13.69 -6.46 -9.86
N ASP A 107 14.93 -6.84 -10.16
CA ASP A 107 15.78 -7.51 -9.19
C ASP A 107 16.12 -6.63 -8.00
N GLU A 108 16.29 -5.33 -8.22
CA GLU A 108 16.59 -4.37 -7.14
C GLU A 108 15.45 -4.35 -6.11
N ASP A 109 14.21 -4.25 -6.58
CA ASP A 109 13.03 -4.23 -5.70
C ASP A 109 12.88 -5.56 -4.96
N LYS A 110 13.10 -6.68 -5.66
CA LYS A 110 13.05 -8.01 -5.05
C LYS A 110 14.10 -8.19 -3.96
N ASN A 111 15.33 -7.75 -4.23
CA ASN A 111 16.42 -7.88 -3.26
C ASN A 111 16.16 -7.03 -2.02
N SER A 112 15.72 -5.80 -2.22
CA SER A 112 15.35 -4.92 -1.12
C SER A 112 14.22 -5.52 -0.28
N ALA A 113 13.22 -6.11 -0.94
CA ALA A 113 12.09 -6.74 -0.26
C ALA A 113 12.54 -7.95 0.58
N ARG A 114 13.48 -8.76 0.07
CA ARG A 114 14.02 -9.89 0.83
C ARG A 114 14.70 -9.44 2.12
N GLU A 115 15.45 -8.35 2.05
CA GLU A 115 16.11 -7.79 3.24
C GLU A 115 15.09 -7.30 4.26
N ARG A 116 14.05 -6.58 3.81
CA ARG A 116 12.97 -6.13 4.69
C ARG A 116 12.21 -7.30 5.29
N TYR A 117 11.94 -8.34 4.50
CA TYR A 117 11.25 -9.53 4.96
C TYR A 117 12.00 -10.18 6.13
N ARG A 118 13.31 -10.38 5.97
CA ARG A 118 14.15 -10.93 7.04
C ARG A 118 14.15 -10.05 8.27
N PHE A 119 14.26 -8.74 8.08
CA PHE A 119 14.26 -7.78 9.18
C PHE A 119 12.98 -7.88 10.00
N TYR A 120 11.83 -7.87 9.34
CA TYR A 120 10.56 -7.96 10.05
C TYR A 120 10.40 -9.31 10.77
N LYS A 121 10.81 -10.38 10.15
CA LYS A 121 10.79 -11.72 10.77
C LYS A 121 11.68 -11.76 12.01
N ASP A 122 12.87 -11.21 11.91
CA ASP A 122 13.84 -11.19 13.04
C ASP A 122 13.33 -10.35 14.19
N CYS A 123 12.54 -9.33 13.90
CA CYS A 123 11.90 -8.49 14.93
C CYS A 123 10.67 -9.15 15.57
N GLY A 124 10.25 -10.29 15.07
CA GLY A 124 9.12 -11.03 15.63
C GLY A 124 7.75 -10.70 15.06
N TYR A 125 7.68 -9.94 13.96
CA TYR A 125 6.41 -9.64 13.32
C TYR A 125 5.86 -10.86 12.57
N GLN A 126 4.53 -10.92 12.47
CA GLN A 126 3.87 -11.87 11.58
C GLN A 126 4.04 -11.36 10.14
N VAL A 127 4.72 -12.13 9.30
CA VAL A 127 5.01 -11.75 7.91
C VAL A 127 4.54 -12.86 6.99
N ASP A 128 3.66 -12.50 6.08
CA ASP A 128 3.16 -13.40 5.04
C ASP A 128 3.52 -12.86 3.66
N SER A 129 3.41 -13.70 2.66
CA SER A 129 3.65 -13.31 1.27
C SER A 129 2.59 -13.91 0.35
N MET A 130 2.31 -13.19 -0.75
CA MET A 130 1.30 -13.59 -1.72
C MET A 130 1.73 -13.16 -3.11
N ASP A 131 1.49 -13.99 -4.10
CA ASP A 131 1.69 -13.62 -5.50
C ASP A 131 0.55 -12.73 -5.95
N ALA A 132 0.87 -11.62 -6.62
CA ALA A 132 -0.13 -10.66 -7.10
C ALA A 132 -1.16 -11.32 -8.03
N SER A 133 -0.78 -12.36 -8.77
CA SER A 133 -1.69 -13.06 -9.66
C SER A 133 -2.84 -13.76 -8.93
N ASN A 134 -2.70 -13.99 -7.64
CA ASN A 134 -3.74 -14.62 -6.81
C ASN A 134 -4.74 -13.63 -6.22
N LEU A 135 -4.50 -12.33 -6.42
CA LEU A 135 -5.40 -11.30 -5.91
C LEU A 135 -6.56 -11.05 -6.87
N VAL A 136 -7.76 -11.02 -6.31
CA VAL A 136 -8.99 -10.72 -7.06
C VAL A 136 -9.69 -9.57 -6.35
N PHE A 137 -9.99 -8.52 -7.12
CA PHE A 137 -10.75 -7.36 -6.63
C PHE A 137 -12.13 -7.37 -7.29
N ASN A 138 -13.15 -7.44 -6.47
CA ASN A 138 -14.53 -7.42 -6.92
C ASN A 138 -15.16 -6.03 -6.75
#